data_615c73bddbf24dd1f5de993f18305a90
#
_entry.id   615c73bddbf24dd1f5de993f18305a90
#
_cell.length_a   1.000
_cell.length_b   1.000
_cell.length_c   1.000
_cell.angle_alpha   90.00
_cell.angle_beta   90.00
_cell.angle_gamma   90.00
#
_symmetry.space_group_name_H-M   'P 1'
#
loop_
_entity.id
_entity.type
_entity.pdbx_description
1 polymer ?
#
loop_
_entity_poly.entity_id
_entity_poly.type
_entity_poly.pdbx_seq_one_letter_code
_entity_poly.pdbx_strand_id
1 'polypeptide(L)'
;MLPGFLTRAVGVLLGREGRSLHLKAAGGATVVLVLVMLGGSWAVVAAEDGAPGANLTSYPRALWWSIETATTVGYGDFYPITPWGRVVGSVVMVVGITTYGMVTAALATWFVGREERRLSRAHHLRDDALQALHERFDRLERLLAGERDGD
;
A
#
# COMPACT_ATOMS: atom_id res chain seq x y z
N MET A 1 -11.35 19.12 18.13
CA MET A 1 -10.74 18.02 18.92
C MET A 1 -11.09 16.71 18.23
N LEU A 2 -10.16 16.05 17.57
CA LEU A 2 -10.37 14.71 17.01
C LEU A 2 -10.51 13.70 18.15
N PRO A 3 -11.51 12.81 18.11
CA PRO A 3 -11.72 11.82 19.17
C PRO A 3 -10.50 10.90 19.29
N GLY A 4 -10.06 10.62 20.52
CA GLY A 4 -8.82 9.90 20.84
C GLY A 4 -8.68 8.48 20.24
N PHE A 5 -9.78 7.90 19.72
CA PHE A 5 -9.70 6.63 19.01
C PHE A 5 -9.13 6.79 17.59
N LEU A 6 -9.39 7.92 16.90
CA LEU A 6 -8.83 8.22 15.58
C LEU A 6 -7.32 8.46 15.65
N THR A 7 -6.84 9.15 16.69
CA THR A 7 -5.40 9.34 16.89
C THR A 7 -4.70 8.03 17.23
N ARG A 8 -5.33 7.12 17.99
CA ARG A 8 -4.83 5.76 18.22
C ARG A 8 -4.85 4.91 16.96
N ALA A 9 -5.93 4.94 16.19
CA ALA A 9 -6.03 4.21 14.93
C ALA A 9 -4.97 4.68 13.92
N VAL A 10 -4.76 6.00 13.79
CA VAL A 10 -3.72 6.59 12.96
C VAL A 10 -2.32 6.23 13.47
N GLY A 11 -2.09 6.22 14.79
CA GLY A 11 -0.82 5.81 15.39
C GLY A 11 -0.47 4.33 15.16
N VAL A 12 -1.46 3.44 15.22
CA VAL A 12 -1.29 2.01 14.90
C VAL A 12 -1.05 1.80 13.40
N LEU A 13 -1.74 2.55 12.55
CA LEU A 13 -1.58 2.49 11.09
C LEU A 13 -0.22 3.02 10.62
N LEU A 14 0.33 4.03 11.28
CA LEU A 14 1.60 4.65 10.93
C LEU A 14 2.80 4.08 11.72
N GLY A 15 2.56 3.30 12.77
CA GLY A 15 3.58 2.66 13.59
C GLY A 15 4.38 1.58 12.86
N ARG A 16 5.52 1.22 13.40
CA ARG A 16 6.47 0.23 12.84
C ARG A 16 5.85 -1.16 12.68
N GLU A 17 4.90 -1.53 13.55
CA GLU A 17 4.08 -2.75 13.44
C GLU A 17 3.04 -2.65 12.33
N GLY A 18 2.43 -1.49 12.13
CA GLY A 18 1.48 -1.24 11.05
C GLY A 18 2.08 -1.47 9.66
N ARG A 19 3.35 -1.14 9.45
CA ARG A 19 4.01 -1.31 8.14
C ARG A 19 4.17 -2.77 7.72
N SER A 20 4.52 -3.66 8.64
CA SER A 20 4.58 -5.11 8.37
C SER A 20 3.18 -5.68 8.14
N LEU A 21 2.17 -5.13 8.81
CA LEU A 21 0.78 -5.51 8.66
C LEU A 21 0.22 -5.10 7.29
N HIS A 22 0.48 -3.87 6.83
CA HIS A 22 0.04 -3.39 5.51
C HIS A 22 0.65 -4.19 4.35
N LEU A 23 1.95 -4.52 4.43
CA LEU A 23 2.59 -5.38 3.43
C LEU A 23 2.02 -6.80 3.42
N LYS A 24 1.76 -7.38 4.60
CA LYS A 24 1.14 -8.70 4.73
C LYS A 24 -0.29 -8.67 4.22
N ALA A 25 -1.05 -7.62 4.54
CA ALA A 25 -2.43 -7.44 4.05
C ALA A 25 -2.46 -7.28 2.52
N ALA A 26 -1.58 -6.47 1.94
CA ALA A 26 -1.47 -6.31 0.48
C ALA A 26 -1.08 -7.62 -0.20
N GLY A 27 -0.12 -8.37 0.35
CA GLY A 27 0.27 -9.69 -0.15
C GLY A 27 -0.87 -10.70 -0.06
N GLY A 28 -1.58 -10.75 1.06
CA GLY A 28 -2.76 -11.60 1.23
C GLY A 28 -3.88 -11.24 0.24
N ALA A 29 -4.17 -9.95 0.07
CA ALA A 29 -5.17 -9.47 -0.89
C ALA A 29 -4.79 -9.86 -2.34
N THR A 30 -3.51 -9.75 -2.70
CA THR A 30 -3.02 -10.17 -4.01
C THR A 30 -3.22 -11.67 -4.25
N VAL A 31 -2.93 -12.50 -3.24
CA VAL A 31 -3.18 -13.96 -3.33
C VAL A 31 -4.67 -14.24 -3.50
N VAL A 32 -5.54 -13.59 -2.73
CA VAL A 32 -6.99 -13.71 -2.86
C VAL A 32 -7.44 -13.27 -4.25
N LEU A 33 -6.93 -12.17 -4.78
CA LEU A 33 -7.24 -11.72 -6.15
C LEU A 33 -6.88 -12.78 -7.18
N VAL A 34 -5.69 -13.35 -7.12
CA VAL A 34 -5.26 -14.40 -8.07
C VAL A 34 -6.18 -15.61 -7.98
N LEU A 35 -6.54 -16.07 -6.77
CA LEU A 35 -7.46 -17.18 -6.57
C LEU A 35 -8.86 -16.86 -7.12
N VAL A 36 -9.37 -15.65 -6.90
CA VAL A 36 -10.66 -15.21 -7.42
C VAL A 36 -10.64 -15.11 -8.96
N MET A 37 -9.54 -14.63 -9.55
CA MET A 37 -9.40 -14.59 -11.01
C MET A 37 -9.38 -16.01 -11.61
N LEU A 38 -8.59 -16.92 -11.04
CA LEU A 38 -8.52 -18.31 -11.53
C LEU A 38 -9.84 -19.06 -11.32
N GLY A 39 -10.40 -19.01 -10.11
CA GLY A 39 -11.67 -19.67 -9.78
C GLY A 39 -12.87 -19.00 -10.44
N GLY A 40 -12.91 -17.67 -10.48
CA GLY A 40 -13.94 -16.87 -11.14
C GLY A 40 -13.99 -17.11 -12.63
N SER A 41 -12.82 -17.26 -13.29
CA SER A 41 -12.75 -17.61 -14.71
C SER A 41 -13.37 -18.97 -14.99
N TRP A 42 -13.14 -19.95 -14.13
CA TRP A 42 -13.80 -21.26 -14.25
C TRP A 42 -15.30 -21.16 -13.99
N ALA A 43 -15.69 -20.43 -12.94
CA ALA A 43 -17.10 -20.27 -12.56
C ALA A 43 -17.91 -19.51 -13.62
N VAL A 44 -17.34 -18.47 -14.26
CA VAL A 44 -18.05 -17.71 -15.30
C VAL A 44 -18.25 -18.55 -16.56
N VAL A 45 -17.26 -19.38 -16.96
CA VAL A 45 -17.44 -20.29 -18.11
C VAL A 45 -18.59 -21.26 -17.83
N ALA A 46 -18.63 -21.84 -16.60
CA ALA A 46 -19.72 -22.74 -16.21
C ALA A 46 -21.09 -22.03 -16.15
N ALA A 47 -21.11 -20.75 -15.74
CA ALA A 47 -22.34 -19.96 -15.66
C ALA A 47 -22.87 -19.53 -17.03
N GLU A 48 -21.99 -19.40 -18.03
CA GLU A 48 -22.31 -18.99 -19.41
C GLU A 48 -22.56 -20.19 -20.34
N ASP A 49 -22.31 -21.41 -19.84
CA ASP A 49 -22.44 -22.61 -20.66
C ASP A 49 -23.89 -22.81 -21.16
N GLY A 50 -24.02 -23.06 -22.46
CA GLY A 50 -25.30 -23.20 -23.12
C GLY A 50 -26.12 -21.91 -23.29
N ALA A 51 -25.67 -20.77 -22.83
CA ALA A 51 -26.40 -19.52 -22.98
C ALA A 51 -26.27 -18.95 -24.41
N PRO A 52 -27.41 -18.65 -25.10
CA PRO A 52 -27.38 -18.11 -26.45
C PRO A 52 -26.69 -16.75 -26.48
N GLY A 53 -25.65 -16.62 -27.31
CA GLY A 53 -24.86 -15.38 -27.44
C GLY A 53 -23.72 -15.23 -26.45
N ALA A 54 -23.45 -16.24 -25.58
CA ALA A 54 -22.31 -16.24 -24.69
C ALA A 54 -20.98 -16.18 -25.48
N ASN A 55 -20.07 -15.31 -25.02
CA ASN A 55 -18.73 -15.18 -25.62
C ASN A 55 -17.61 -15.68 -24.67
N LEU A 56 -17.91 -15.87 -23.38
CA LEU A 56 -17.02 -16.47 -22.39
C LEU A 56 -17.12 -18.02 -22.42
N THR A 57 -16.78 -18.61 -23.57
CA THR A 57 -16.98 -20.03 -23.85
C THR A 57 -15.76 -20.91 -23.57
N SER A 58 -14.64 -20.32 -23.12
CA SER A 58 -13.42 -21.05 -22.81
C SER A 58 -12.64 -20.39 -21.67
N TYR A 59 -11.91 -21.22 -20.92
CA TYR A 59 -11.12 -20.74 -19.79
C TYR A 59 -10.09 -19.62 -20.15
N PRO A 60 -9.34 -19.71 -21.26
CA PRO A 60 -8.43 -18.62 -21.64
C PRO A 60 -9.12 -17.27 -21.89
N ARG A 61 -10.33 -17.29 -22.51
CA ARG A 61 -11.12 -16.06 -22.70
C ARG A 61 -11.62 -15.51 -21.37
N ALA A 62 -12.10 -16.37 -20.50
CA ALA A 62 -12.56 -15.98 -19.17
C ALA A 62 -11.42 -15.46 -18.30
N LEU A 63 -10.22 -16.03 -18.40
CA LEU A 63 -9.05 -15.55 -17.68
C LEU A 63 -8.60 -14.16 -18.19
N TRP A 64 -8.59 -13.96 -19.49
CA TRP A 64 -8.35 -12.65 -20.09
C TRP A 64 -9.38 -11.62 -19.59
N TRP A 65 -10.67 -11.96 -19.67
CA TRP A 65 -11.75 -11.14 -19.16
C TRP A 65 -11.59 -10.83 -17.65
N SER A 66 -11.20 -11.81 -16.83
CA SER A 66 -10.98 -11.59 -15.40
C SER A 66 -9.84 -10.61 -15.14
N ILE A 67 -8.75 -10.65 -15.92
CA ILE A 67 -7.63 -9.72 -15.84
C ILE A 67 -8.10 -8.31 -16.16
N GLU A 68 -8.73 -8.08 -17.31
CA GLU A 68 -9.17 -6.75 -17.71
C GLU A 68 -10.24 -6.17 -16.78
N THR A 69 -11.10 -7.03 -16.23
CA THR A 69 -12.14 -6.66 -15.28
C THR A 69 -11.54 -6.28 -13.94
N ALA A 70 -10.66 -7.12 -13.38
CA ALA A 70 -9.99 -6.84 -12.11
C ALA A 70 -9.07 -5.62 -12.18
N THR A 71 -8.43 -5.38 -13.32
CA THR A 71 -7.59 -4.20 -13.56
C THR A 71 -8.39 -2.95 -13.95
N THR A 72 -9.71 -3.05 -14.03
CA THR A 72 -10.64 -1.96 -14.42
C THR A 72 -10.40 -1.41 -15.84
N VAL A 73 -9.71 -2.15 -16.72
CA VAL A 73 -9.49 -1.76 -18.11
C VAL A 73 -10.77 -1.94 -18.94
N GLY A 74 -11.38 -3.14 -18.88
CA GLY A 74 -12.69 -3.42 -19.47
C GLY A 74 -12.79 -3.12 -20.95
N TYR A 75 -12.04 -3.83 -21.81
CA TYR A 75 -12.09 -3.63 -23.28
C TYR A 75 -13.49 -3.89 -23.88
N GLY A 76 -14.31 -4.72 -23.19
CA GLY A 76 -15.66 -5.03 -23.64
C GLY A 76 -15.73 -6.05 -24.78
N ASP A 77 -14.63 -6.73 -25.08
CA ASP A 77 -14.55 -7.83 -26.04
C ASP A 77 -15.16 -9.11 -25.50
N PHE A 78 -15.05 -9.33 -24.18
CA PHE A 78 -15.68 -10.44 -23.44
C PHE A 78 -16.43 -9.88 -22.22
N TYR A 79 -17.64 -10.44 -21.96
CA TYR A 79 -18.45 -10.06 -20.79
C TYR A 79 -19.51 -11.13 -20.50
N PRO A 80 -19.93 -11.30 -19.24
CA PRO A 80 -20.98 -12.24 -18.87
C PRO A 80 -22.36 -11.71 -19.26
N ILE A 81 -23.17 -12.56 -19.87
CA ILE A 81 -24.54 -12.23 -20.29
C ILE A 81 -25.58 -12.82 -19.32
N THR A 82 -25.26 -13.95 -18.64
CA THR A 82 -26.16 -14.58 -17.71
C THR A 82 -26.22 -13.87 -16.36
N PRO A 83 -27.32 -13.97 -15.60
CA PRO A 83 -27.39 -13.41 -14.24
C PRO A 83 -26.29 -13.98 -13.32
N TRP A 84 -26.02 -15.28 -13.38
CA TRP A 84 -24.99 -15.92 -12.56
C TRP A 84 -23.56 -15.50 -12.98
N GLY A 85 -23.31 -15.38 -14.29
CA GLY A 85 -22.06 -14.83 -14.78
C GLY A 85 -21.82 -13.40 -14.30
N ARG A 86 -22.86 -12.56 -14.23
CA ARG A 86 -22.78 -11.20 -13.69
C ARG A 86 -22.53 -11.16 -12.19
N VAL A 87 -23.06 -12.13 -11.43
CA VAL A 87 -22.72 -12.27 -10.00
C VAL A 87 -21.25 -12.58 -9.83
N VAL A 88 -20.71 -13.54 -10.58
CA VAL A 88 -19.26 -13.84 -10.58
C VAL A 88 -18.46 -12.62 -10.97
N GLY A 89 -18.86 -11.89 -12.00
CA GLY A 89 -18.23 -10.65 -12.43
C GLY A 89 -18.19 -9.57 -11.33
N SER A 90 -19.28 -9.42 -10.60
CA SER A 90 -19.35 -8.48 -9.47
C SER A 90 -18.33 -8.81 -8.37
N VAL A 91 -18.16 -10.10 -8.07
CA VAL A 91 -17.14 -10.55 -7.10
C VAL A 91 -15.71 -10.20 -7.59
N VAL A 92 -15.42 -10.50 -8.88
CA VAL A 92 -14.11 -10.17 -9.48
C VAL A 92 -13.83 -8.66 -9.41
N MET A 93 -14.83 -7.83 -9.71
CA MET A 93 -14.73 -6.37 -9.65
C MET A 93 -14.45 -5.86 -8.22
N VAL A 94 -15.21 -6.32 -7.23
CA VAL A 94 -15.06 -5.89 -5.83
C VAL A 94 -13.70 -6.30 -5.27
N VAL A 95 -13.27 -7.54 -5.51
CA VAL A 95 -11.96 -8.03 -5.06
C VAL A 95 -10.83 -7.30 -5.79
N GLY A 96 -10.98 -7.07 -7.10
CA GLY A 96 -10.01 -6.34 -7.89
C GLY A 96 -9.77 -4.94 -7.34
N ILE A 97 -10.81 -4.10 -7.25
CA ILE A 97 -10.68 -2.70 -6.81
C ILE A 97 -10.16 -2.60 -5.37
N THR A 98 -10.60 -3.51 -4.49
CA THR A 98 -10.13 -3.54 -3.09
C THR A 98 -8.64 -3.86 -3.01
N THR A 99 -8.18 -4.84 -3.79
CA THR A 99 -6.75 -5.22 -3.83
C THR A 99 -5.89 -4.07 -4.37
N TYR A 100 -6.33 -3.38 -5.43
CA TYR A 100 -5.63 -2.19 -5.94
C TYR A 100 -5.48 -1.11 -4.87
N GLY A 101 -6.55 -0.81 -4.14
CA GLY A 101 -6.51 0.14 -3.04
C GLY A 101 -5.51 -0.25 -1.95
N MET A 102 -5.49 -1.53 -1.55
CA MET A 102 -4.55 -2.04 -0.55
C MET A 102 -3.09 -1.99 -1.00
N VAL A 103 -2.81 -2.39 -2.26
CA VAL A 103 -1.45 -2.34 -2.82
C VAL A 103 -0.96 -0.89 -2.92
N THR A 104 -1.80 0.01 -3.42
CA THR A 104 -1.47 1.44 -3.51
C THR A 104 -1.19 2.05 -2.14
N ALA A 105 -2.03 1.76 -1.13
CA ALA A 105 -1.82 2.22 0.24
C ALA A 105 -0.51 1.66 0.84
N ALA A 106 -0.20 0.37 0.60
CA ALA A 106 1.02 -0.25 1.06
C ALA A 106 2.28 0.41 0.44
N LEU A 107 2.24 0.70 -0.86
CA LEU A 107 3.31 1.42 -1.56
C LEU A 107 3.47 2.83 -1.03
N ALA A 108 2.38 3.59 -0.87
CA ALA A 108 2.42 4.95 -0.32
C ALA A 108 3.05 4.97 1.07
N THR A 109 2.64 4.05 1.96
CA THR A 109 3.21 3.92 3.31
C THR A 109 4.70 3.56 3.27
N TRP A 110 5.13 2.74 2.31
CA TRP A 110 6.53 2.39 2.15
C TRP A 110 7.38 3.59 1.71
N PHE A 111 6.89 4.40 0.76
CA PHE A 111 7.58 5.62 0.30
C PHE A 111 7.69 6.67 1.42
N VAL A 112 6.58 7.02 2.08
CA VAL A 112 6.55 8.00 3.17
C VAL A 112 7.51 7.59 4.29
N GLY A 113 7.46 6.35 4.72
CA GLY A 113 8.37 5.90 5.76
C GLY A 113 9.84 5.82 5.37
N ARG A 114 10.15 5.84 4.08
CA ARG A 114 11.54 5.94 3.62
C ARG A 114 12.05 7.37 3.69
N GLU A 115 11.19 8.34 3.40
CA GLU A 115 11.50 9.76 3.49
C GLU A 115 11.66 10.23 4.95
N GLU A 116 10.78 9.83 5.85
CA GLU A 116 10.89 10.13 7.28
C GLU A 116 12.22 9.67 7.88
N ARG A 117 12.71 8.48 7.47
CA ARG A 117 14.02 7.98 7.95
C ARG A 117 15.20 8.80 7.43
N ARG A 118 15.10 9.36 6.22
CA ARG A 118 16.13 10.24 5.66
C ARG A 118 16.16 11.55 6.41
N LEU A 119 15.00 12.14 6.66
CA LEU A 119 14.86 13.39 7.40
C LEU A 119 15.33 13.25 8.85
N SER A 120 14.95 12.17 9.55
CA SER A 120 15.39 11.91 10.92
C SER A 120 16.91 11.76 11.02
N ARG A 121 17.55 11.08 10.06
CA ARG A 121 19.02 11.00 10.03
C ARG A 121 19.68 12.37 9.82
N ALA A 122 19.12 13.18 8.94
CA ALA A 122 19.63 14.52 8.69
C ALA A 122 19.49 15.42 9.92
N HIS A 123 18.38 15.31 10.67
CA HIS A 123 18.19 16.01 11.94
C HIS A 123 19.21 15.58 12.99
N HIS A 124 19.41 14.28 13.21
CA HIS A 124 20.41 13.81 14.18
C HIS A 124 21.81 14.29 13.86
N LEU A 125 22.24 14.21 12.59
CA LEU A 125 23.56 14.71 12.18
C LEU A 125 23.72 16.21 12.42
N ARG A 126 22.66 16.99 12.21
CA ARG A 126 22.64 18.43 12.48
C ARG A 126 22.73 18.74 13.97
N ASP A 127 21.96 18.00 14.79
CA ASP A 127 21.95 18.17 16.24
C ASP A 127 23.32 17.82 16.85
N ASP A 128 23.94 16.72 16.40
CA ASP A 128 25.28 16.31 16.80
C ASP A 128 26.32 17.38 16.42
N ALA A 129 26.21 17.95 15.21
CA ALA A 129 27.11 19.03 14.76
C ALA A 129 26.94 20.30 15.57
N LEU A 130 25.71 20.67 15.94
CA LEU A 130 25.42 21.83 16.78
C LEU A 130 25.97 21.64 18.20
N GLN A 131 25.80 20.44 18.79
CA GLN A 131 26.37 20.12 20.09
C GLN A 131 27.90 20.21 20.09
N ALA A 132 28.54 19.61 19.10
CA ALA A 132 29.99 19.70 18.96
C ALA A 132 30.50 21.15 18.80
N LEU A 133 29.70 21.99 18.14
CA LEU A 133 30.01 23.41 18.00
C LEU A 133 29.90 24.15 19.35
N HIS A 134 28.83 23.91 20.12
CA HIS A 134 28.66 24.49 21.45
C HIS A 134 29.80 24.08 22.39
N GLU A 135 30.17 22.81 22.41
CA GLU A 135 31.31 22.36 23.23
C GLU A 135 32.64 23.07 22.88
N ARG A 136 32.84 23.36 21.59
CA ARG A 136 34.02 24.11 21.16
C ARG A 136 33.96 25.57 21.58
N PHE A 137 32.80 26.20 21.52
CA PHE A 137 32.60 27.56 22.02
C PHE A 137 32.82 27.66 23.52
N ASP A 138 32.24 26.77 24.32
CA ASP A 138 32.43 26.71 25.77
C ASP A 138 33.90 26.50 26.16
N ARG A 139 34.63 25.73 25.36
CA ARG A 139 36.09 25.55 25.58
C ARG A 139 36.88 26.83 25.29
N LEU A 140 36.55 27.54 24.20
CA LEU A 140 37.20 28.82 23.87
C LEU A 140 36.89 29.87 24.91
N GLU A 141 35.66 29.98 25.39
CA GLU A 141 35.28 30.92 26.45
C GLU A 141 36.05 30.65 27.74
N ARG A 142 36.22 29.38 28.13
CA ARG A 142 37.01 29.00 29.31
C ARG A 142 38.49 29.36 29.16
N LEU A 143 39.08 29.21 27.99
CA LEU A 143 40.46 29.57 27.73
C LEU A 143 40.67 31.09 27.80
N LEU A 144 39.74 31.88 27.22
CA LEU A 144 39.79 33.35 27.27
C LEU A 144 39.54 33.93 28.67
N ALA A 145 38.70 33.27 29.47
CA ALA A 145 38.48 33.66 30.87
C ALA A 145 39.72 33.40 31.74
N GLY A 146 40.37 32.22 31.56
CA GLY A 146 41.60 31.89 32.29
C GLY A 146 42.79 32.77 31.97
N GLU A 147 42.85 33.37 30.78
CA GLU A 147 43.90 34.36 30.40
C GLU A 147 43.68 35.74 31.05
N ARG A 148 42.43 36.09 31.40
CA ARG A 148 42.07 37.35 32.05
C ARG A 148 42.38 37.39 33.56
N ASP A 149 42.37 36.22 34.21
CA ASP A 149 42.63 36.10 35.66
C ASP A 149 44.12 35.88 35.98
N GLY A 150 45.00 35.85 34.96
CA GLY A 150 46.43 35.61 35.10
C GLY A 150 47.33 36.86 34.92
N ASP A 151 46.75 38.05 34.65
CA ASP A 151 47.41 39.36 34.59
C ASP A 151 46.95 40.23 35.79
#